data_9d8cf38fa7773164c47cad1efa633537
#
_entry.id   9d8cf38fa7773164c47cad1efa633537
#
_cell.length_a   1.000
_cell.length_b   1.000
_cell.length_c   1.000
_cell.angle_alpha   90.00
_cell.angle_beta   90.00
_cell.angle_gamma   90.00
#
_symmetry.space_group_name_H-M   'P 1'
#
loop_
_entity.id
_entity.type
_entity.pdbx_description
1 polymer ?
#
loop_
_entity_poly.entity_id
_entity_poly.type
_entity_poly.pdbx_seq_one_letter_code
_entity_poly.pdbx_strand_id
1 'polypeptide(L)'
;MRQDGDVDISSEHGSQTPPLHTVAIVLAAGAGSRFLGNEHKLLTLLPGTSNLTIFETSLTHALSAGFSHVIVVTGAAEIPASMLTHRNIVVVQNSRWADGQAGSIAMGIGEAQRLQATAAVIGLADQPFVTSIAWQRVARATTPIAVATYNGRPGNPVRLEQSVWPLLPQNGDSGARDLIRLRPELVSQVDCPGSAADIDTQEDLAQWT
;
A
#
# COMPACT_ATOMS: atom_id res chain seq x y z
N MET A 1 18.47 44.22 33.62
CA MET A 1 18.91 43.73 32.32
C MET A 1 18.49 42.27 32.26
N ARG A 2 17.31 42.00 31.65
CA ARG A 2 16.79 40.65 31.46
C ARG A 2 16.98 40.31 30.00
N GLN A 3 17.69 39.23 29.72
CA GLN A 3 17.81 38.67 28.38
C GLN A 3 16.65 37.69 28.20
N ASP A 4 15.74 38.08 27.34
CA ASP A 4 14.70 37.20 26.84
C ASP A 4 15.35 36.24 25.82
N GLY A 5 15.35 34.97 26.14
CA GLY A 5 15.76 33.91 25.21
C GLY A 5 14.62 33.63 24.25
N ASP A 6 14.73 34.05 23.03
CA ASP A 6 13.88 33.62 21.92
C ASP A 6 14.11 32.12 21.68
N VAL A 7 13.11 31.32 22.01
CA VAL A 7 13.04 29.92 21.58
C VAL A 7 12.48 29.94 20.17
N ASP A 8 13.37 29.82 19.20
CA ASP A 8 13.02 29.60 17.79
C ASP A 8 12.38 28.20 17.61
N ILE A 9 11.06 28.14 17.68
CA ILE A 9 10.28 26.95 17.27
C ILE A 9 10.06 27.04 15.77
N SER A 10 11.13 26.93 14.99
CA SER A 10 11.02 26.65 13.57
C SER A 10 10.50 25.21 13.41
N SER A 11 9.17 25.09 13.32
CA SER A 11 8.46 23.87 12.96
C SER A 11 8.98 23.33 11.62
N GLU A 12 9.73 22.26 11.69
CA GLU A 12 10.07 21.43 10.53
C GLU A 12 8.80 20.79 9.95
N HIS A 13 8.01 21.56 9.23
CA HIS A 13 7.00 21.02 8.30
C HIS A 13 7.74 20.58 7.03
N GLY A 14 8.55 19.52 7.14
CA GLY A 14 9.11 18.85 5.97
C GLY A 14 7.96 18.44 5.03
N SER A 15 8.12 18.70 3.74
CA SER A 15 7.18 18.30 2.69
C SER A 15 6.66 16.89 2.93
N GLN A 16 5.33 16.73 3.01
CA GLN A 16 4.69 15.44 3.26
C GLN A 16 4.63 14.54 2.02
N THR A 17 5.09 15.03 0.87
CA THR A 17 5.07 14.31 -0.41
C THR A 17 6.16 13.21 -0.44
N PRO A 18 5.87 12.02 -0.98
CA PRO A 18 6.87 10.99 -1.23
C PRO A 18 8.02 11.47 -2.12
N PRO A 19 9.23 10.87 -2.02
CA PRO A 19 10.34 11.21 -2.89
C PRO A 19 9.98 11.09 -4.37
N LEU A 20 10.52 11.98 -5.20
CA LEU A 20 10.41 11.89 -6.65
C LEU A 20 10.85 10.49 -7.10
N HIS A 21 10.15 9.94 -8.10
CA HIS A 21 10.34 8.58 -8.63
C HIS A 21 9.95 7.43 -7.69
N THR A 22 9.24 7.71 -6.59
CA THR A 22 8.56 6.67 -5.79
C THR A 22 7.09 6.59 -6.22
N VAL A 23 6.60 5.39 -6.48
CA VAL A 23 5.21 5.12 -6.86
C VAL A 23 4.51 4.28 -5.79
N ALA A 24 3.17 4.34 -5.72
CA ALA A 24 2.38 3.40 -4.95
C ALA A 24 1.92 2.23 -5.83
N ILE A 25 1.83 1.03 -5.24
CA ILE A 25 1.19 -0.14 -5.86
C ILE A 25 0.10 -0.63 -4.91
N VAL A 26 -1.14 -0.65 -5.36
CA VAL A 26 -2.30 -1.19 -4.63
C VAL A 26 -2.66 -2.53 -5.25
N LEU A 27 -2.50 -3.62 -4.49
CA LEU A 27 -2.83 -4.97 -4.95
C LEU A 27 -4.31 -5.25 -4.71
N ALA A 28 -5.08 -5.36 -5.78
CA ALA A 28 -6.52 -5.61 -5.81
C ALA A 28 -6.88 -6.87 -6.63
N ALA A 29 -5.93 -7.80 -6.79
CA ALA A 29 -6.08 -8.93 -7.69
C ALA A 29 -6.68 -10.18 -7.05
N GLY A 30 -6.76 -10.27 -5.72
CA GLY A 30 -7.22 -11.45 -4.98
C GLY A 30 -8.71 -11.77 -5.17
N ALA A 31 -9.08 -13.05 -5.08
CA ALA A 31 -10.46 -13.52 -5.27
C ALA A 31 -11.42 -13.17 -4.12
N GLY A 32 -10.91 -12.86 -2.93
CA GLY A 32 -11.79 -12.61 -1.77
C GLY A 32 -12.63 -13.82 -1.36
N SER A 33 -12.20 -15.04 -1.62
CA SER A 33 -13.01 -16.27 -1.53
C SER A 33 -13.52 -16.61 -0.13
N ARG A 34 -12.92 -16.04 0.91
CA ARG A 34 -13.37 -16.21 2.32
C ARG A 34 -14.51 -15.27 2.70
N PHE A 35 -14.73 -14.23 1.90
CA PHE A 35 -15.79 -13.25 2.15
C PHE A 35 -17.10 -13.77 1.56
N LEU A 36 -17.96 -14.32 2.42
CA LEU A 36 -19.26 -14.87 2.00
C LEU A 36 -20.26 -13.73 1.81
N GLY A 37 -20.69 -13.49 0.58
CA GLY A 37 -21.64 -12.43 0.23
C GLY A 37 -22.01 -12.45 -1.26
N ASN A 38 -22.93 -11.58 -1.66
CA ASN A 38 -23.37 -11.46 -3.06
C ASN A 38 -22.40 -10.66 -3.92
N GLU A 39 -21.48 -9.90 -3.29
CA GLU A 39 -20.53 -9.04 -3.97
C GLU A 39 -19.11 -9.39 -3.53
N HIS A 40 -18.14 -9.04 -4.36
CA HIS A 40 -16.73 -9.18 -4.03
C HIS A 40 -16.37 -8.26 -2.83
N LYS A 41 -15.58 -8.76 -1.87
CA LYS A 41 -15.23 -8.03 -0.62
C LYS A 41 -14.76 -6.59 -0.86
N LEU A 42 -13.98 -6.36 -1.92
CA LEU A 42 -13.45 -5.02 -2.24
C LEU A 42 -14.55 -4.01 -2.62
N LEU A 43 -15.70 -4.49 -3.12
CA LEU A 43 -16.82 -3.66 -3.53
C LEU A 43 -17.86 -3.46 -2.41
N THR A 44 -17.68 -4.13 -1.28
CA THR A 44 -18.55 -3.99 -0.11
C THR A 44 -18.30 -2.62 0.55
N LEU A 45 -19.39 -1.95 0.96
CA LEU A 45 -19.32 -0.69 1.68
C LEU A 45 -18.64 -0.87 3.04
N LEU A 46 -17.73 0.04 3.37
CA LEU A 46 -17.04 0.06 4.66
C LEU A 46 -17.87 0.86 5.67
N PRO A 47 -18.31 0.27 6.80
CA PRO A 47 -19.02 1.00 7.85
C PRO A 47 -18.21 2.19 8.38
N GLY A 48 -18.91 3.25 8.80
CA GLY A 48 -18.26 4.46 9.33
C GLY A 48 -17.61 5.37 8.29
N THR A 49 -17.68 5.02 7.00
CA THR A 49 -17.26 5.87 5.89
C THR A 49 -18.46 6.51 5.19
N SER A 50 -18.24 7.59 4.44
CA SER A 50 -19.29 8.25 3.65
C SER A 50 -19.66 7.45 2.39
N ASN A 51 -20.13 6.21 2.56
CA ASN A 51 -20.49 5.27 1.48
C ASN A 51 -19.31 4.88 0.57
N LEU A 52 -18.10 4.80 1.10
CA LEU A 52 -16.98 4.25 0.37
C LEU A 52 -16.89 2.74 0.56
N THR A 53 -16.50 2.04 -0.49
CA THR A 53 -16.16 0.62 -0.43
C THR A 53 -14.82 0.40 0.25
N ILE A 54 -14.51 -0.85 0.61
CA ILE A 54 -13.19 -1.24 1.14
C ILE A 54 -12.09 -0.82 0.16
N PHE A 55 -12.27 -1.08 -1.14
CA PHE A 55 -11.34 -0.69 -2.19
C PHE A 55 -11.14 0.83 -2.27
N GLU A 56 -12.25 1.59 -2.36
CA GLU A 56 -12.19 3.05 -2.47
C GLU A 56 -11.50 3.69 -1.28
N THR A 57 -11.74 3.17 -0.07
CA THR A 57 -11.08 3.66 1.13
C THR A 57 -9.57 3.44 1.07
N SER A 58 -9.14 2.20 0.76
CA SER A 58 -7.71 1.86 0.62
C SER A 58 -7.03 2.68 -0.48
N LEU A 59 -7.69 2.81 -1.64
CA LEU A 59 -7.19 3.60 -2.76
C LEU A 59 -7.08 5.09 -2.42
N THR A 60 -8.08 5.64 -1.72
CA THR A 60 -8.09 7.04 -1.28
C THR A 60 -6.90 7.35 -0.38
N HIS A 61 -6.55 6.44 0.53
CA HIS A 61 -5.37 6.61 1.38
C HIS A 61 -4.06 6.62 0.57
N ALA A 62 -3.92 5.73 -0.42
CA ALA A 62 -2.76 5.71 -1.30
C ALA A 62 -2.66 6.98 -2.15
N LEU A 63 -3.77 7.45 -2.73
CA LEU A 63 -3.84 8.70 -3.51
C LEU A 63 -3.52 9.93 -2.66
N SER A 64 -4.09 10.00 -1.46
CA SER A 64 -3.88 11.11 -0.52
C SER A 64 -2.45 11.16 0.04
N ALA A 65 -1.66 10.13 -0.13
CA ALA A 65 -0.24 10.13 0.23
C ALA A 65 0.61 10.98 -0.72
N GLY A 66 0.11 11.37 -1.89
CA GLY A 66 0.75 12.31 -2.80
C GLY A 66 1.78 11.69 -3.74
N PHE A 67 1.69 10.40 -4.05
CA PHE A 67 2.50 9.76 -5.09
C PHE A 67 2.19 10.33 -6.47
N SER A 68 3.21 10.40 -7.33
CA SER A 68 3.03 10.81 -8.73
C SER A 68 2.15 9.83 -9.52
N HIS A 69 2.27 8.54 -9.19
CA HIS A 69 1.46 7.46 -9.77
C HIS A 69 1.05 6.46 -8.71
N VAL A 70 -0.19 5.97 -8.82
CA VAL A 70 -0.74 4.87 -8.04
C VAL A 70 -1.10 3.76 -9.02
N ILE A 71 -0.32 2.70 -9.01
CA ILE A 71 -0.53 1.52 -9.85
C ILE A 71 -1.53 0.62 -9.15
N VAL A 72 -2.67 0.37 -9.76
CA VAL A 72 -3.69 -0.55 -9.24
C VAL A 72 -3.60 -1.86 -10.03
N VAL A 73 -3.20 -2.93 -9.35
CA VAL A 73 -3.13 -4.27 -9.95
C VAL A 73 -4.45 -4.99 -9.69
N THR A 74 -5.27 -5.13 -10.72
CA THR A 74 -6.57 -5.83 -10.69
C THR A 74 -6.44 -7.29 -11.09
N GLY A 75 -7.45 -8.12 -10.79
CA GLY A 75 -7.44 -9.55 -11.13
C GLY A 75 -8.83 -10.17 -11.09
N ALA A 76 -9.19 -10.87 -10.01
CA ALA A 76 -10.46 -11.56 -9.87
C ALA A 76 -11.68 -10.63 -9.78
N ALA A 77 -11.51 -9.49 -9.10
CA ALA A 77 -12.59 -8.51 -8.96
C ALA A 77 -12.70 -7.63 -10.22
N GLU A 78 -13.90 -7.47 -10.72
CA GLU A 78 -14.21 -6.45 -11.73
C GLU A 78 -14.39 -5.09 -11.05
N ILE A 79 -13.30 -4.34 -10.88
CA ILE A 79 -13.36 -3.01 -10.29
C ILE A 79 -14.03 -2.05 -11.29
N PRO A 80 -15.13 -1.37 -10.90
CA PRO A 80 -15.81 -0.42 -11.79
C PRO A 80 -14.87 0.69 -12.27
N ALA A 81 -14.91 1.01 -13.56
CA ALA A 81 -14.06 2.05 -14.14
C ALA A 81 -14.27 3.42 -13.48
N SER A 82 -15.47 3.68 -12.93
CA SER A 82 -15.77 4.91 -12.18
C SER A 82 -14.90 5.11 -10.93
N MET A 83 -14.43 4.01 -10.31
CA MET A 83 -13.54 4.05 -9.14
C MET A 83 -12.07 4.29 -9.52
N LEU A 84 -11.74 4.27 -10.80
CA LEU A 84 -10.37 4.33 -11.33
C LEU A 84 -10.10 5.60 -12.16
N THR A 85 -10.90 6.63 -11.99
CA THR A 85 -10.87 7.85 -12.85
C THR A 85 -9.80 8.87 -12.46
N HIS A 86 -9.15 8.74 -11.29
CA HIS A 86 -8.16 9.72 -10.86
C HIS A 86 -6.94 9.71 -11.80
N ARG A 87 -6.48 10.90 -12.20
CA ARG A 87 -5.41 11.09 -13.21
C ARG A 87 -4.07 10.41 -12.88
N ASN A 88 -3.79 10.15 -11.61
CA ASN A 88 -2.55 9.52 -11.16
C ASN A 88 -2.66 7.98 -11.13
N ILE A 89 -3.83 7.41 -11.44
CA ILE A 89 -4.02 5.96 -11.45
C ILE A 89 -3.52 5.37 -12.76
N VAL A 90 -2.77 4.29 -12.63
CA VAL A 90 -2.39 3.40 -13.73
C VAL A 90 -2.92 2.01 -13.41
N VAL A 91 -3.76 1.45 -14.28
CA VAL A 91 -4.37 0.13 -14.05
C VAL A 91 -3.57 -0.94 -14.79
N VAL A 92 -3.25 -2.01 -14.08
CA VAL A 92 -2.59 -3.22 -14.62
C VAL A 92 -3.45 -4.43 -14.29
N GLN A 93 -3.90 -5.16 -15.30
CA GLN A 93 -4.72 -6.35 -15.09
C GLN A 93 -3.86 -7.61 -15.05
N ASN A 94 -3.92 -8.35 -13.93
CA ASN A 94 -3.31 -9.66 -13.80
C ASN A 94 -4.32 -10.77 -14.14
N SER A 95 -4.29 -11.29 -15.36
CA SER A 95 -5.15 -12.41 -15.77
C SER A 95 -4.77 -13.74 -15.11
N ARG A 96 -3.57 -13.84 -14.53
CA ARG A 96 -3.06 -15.02 -13.82
C ARG A 96 -3.04 -14.81 -12.29
N TRP A 97 -3.98 -14.04 -11.77
CA TRP A 97 -4.07 -13.73 -10.34
C TRP A 97 -4.13 -14.99 -9.45
N ALA A 98 -4.68 -16.10 -9.98
CA ALA A 98 -4.78 -17.38 -9.26
C ALA A 98 -3.44 -18.06 -8.99
N ASP A 99 -2.35 -17.65 -9.70
CA ASP A 99 -1.00 -18.19 -9.52
C ASP A 99 -0.29 -17.62 -8.26
N GLY A 100 -0.98 -16.76 -7.51
CA GLY A 100 -0.51 -16.19 -6.24
C GLY A 100 -0.11 -14.72 -6.29
N GLN A 101 0.16 -14.16 -5.12
CA GLN A 101 0.40 -12.72 -4.94
C GLN A 101 1.69 -12.25 -5.63
N ALA A 102 2.71 -13.10 -5.74
CA ALA A 102 4.00 -12.74 -6.34
C ALA A 102 3.84 -12.26 -7.79
N GLY A 103 2.97 -12.92 -8.58
CA GLY A 103 2.66 -12.49 -9.95
C GLY A 103 2.06 -11.09 -10.01
N SER A 104 1.17 -10.74 -9.09
CA SER A 104 0.59 -9.39 -9.01
C SER A 104 1.63 -8.34 -8.62
N ILE A 105 2.53 -8.66 -7.70
CA ILE A 105 3.66 -7.78 -7.35
C ILE A 105 4.57 -7.58 -8.55
N ALA A 106 4.94 -8.66 -9.26
CA ALA A 106 5.81 -8.59 -10.43
C ALA A 106 5.22 -7.70 -11.53
N MET A 107 3.90 -7.78 -11.79
CA MET A 107 3.23 -6.91 -12.75
C MET A 107 3.24 -5.44 -12.31
N GLY A 108 2.96 -5.16 -11.04
CA GLY A 108 3.04 -3.80 -10.49
C GLY A 108 4.45 -3.22 -10.58
N ILE A 109 5.47 -4.01 -10.26
CA ILE A 109 6.89 -3.63 -10.38
C ILE A 109 7.29 -3.40 -11.86
N GLY A 110 6.82 -4.26 -12.78
CA GLY A 110 7.05 -4.05 -14.21
C GLY A 110 6.51 -2.71 -14.71
N GLU A 111 5.33 -2.30 -14.23
CA GLU A 111 4.77 -1.00 -14.55
C GLU A 111 5.55 0.14 -13.86
N ALA A 112 5.99 -0.05 -12.61
CA ALA A 112 6.85 0.91 -11.92
C ALA A 112 8.17 1.14 -12.69
N GLN A 113 8.77 0.07 -13.25
CA GLN A 113 9.95 0.18 -14.13
C GLN A 113 9.65 0.98 -15.40
N ARG A 114 8.50 0.73 -16.04
CA ARG A 114 8.06 1.49 -17.23
C ARG A 114 7.89 2.98 -16.93
N LEU A 115 7.45 3.32 -15.73
CA LEU A 115 7.33 4.68 -15.20
C LEU A 115 8.67 5.25 -14.68
N GLN A 116 9.78 4.53 -14.85
CA GLN A 116 11.11 4.92 -14.38
C GLN A 116 11.18 5.19 -12.87
N ALA A 117 10.35 4.49 -12.09
CA ALA A 117 10.38 4.60 -10.65
C ALA A 117 11.66 3.96 -10.08
N THR A 118 12.21 4.56 -9.02
CA THR A 118 13.38 4.05 -8.29
C THR A 118 12.98 3.31 -7.02
N ALA A 119 11.72 3.45 -6.60
CA ALA A 119 11.15 2.71 -5.49
C ALA A 119 9.63 2.54 -5.69
N ALA A 120 9.09 1.47 -5.12
CA ALA A 120 7.66 1.21 -5.07
C ALA A 120 7.22 0.97 -3.61
N VAL A 121 6.09 1.55 -3.21
CA VAL A 121 5.44 1.29 -1.93
C VAL A 121 4.21 0.44 -2.22
N ILE A 122 4.17 -0.77 -1.66
CA ILE A 122 3.17 -1.79 -1.97
C ILE A 122 2.23 -1.97 -0.79
N GLY A 123 0.94 -1.85 -1.03
CA GLY A 123 -0.12 -2.12 -0.05
C GLY A 123 -1.24 -2.96 -0.65
N LEU A 124 -2.17 -3.38 0.20
CA LEU A 124 -3.28 -4.24 -0.17
C LEU A 124 -4.59 -3.44 -0.21
N ALA A 125 -5.44 -3.76 -1.17
CA ALA A 125 -6.75 -3.11 -1.35
C ALA A 125 -7.79 -3.48 -0.28
N ASP A 126 -7.56 -4.53 0.48
CA ASP A 126 -8.41 -5.01 1.58
C ASP A 126 -7.95 -4.55 2.97
N GLN A 127 -7.02 -3.60 3.04
CA GLN A 127 -6.52 -2.98 4.27
C GLN A 127 -6.91 -1.50 4.37
N PRO A 128 -8.19 -1.17 4.53
CA PRO A 128 -8.69 0.21 4.46
C PRO A 128 -8.22 1.10 5.61
N PHE A 129 -7.62 0.55 6.66
CA PHE A 129 -7.14 1.29 7.83
C PHE A 129 -5.64 1.63 7.77
N VAL A 130 -4.98 1.26 6.67
CA VAL A 130 -3.63 1.74 6.34
C VAL A 130 -3.73 3.20 5.88
N THR A 131 -3.35 4.11 6.76
CA THR A 131 -3.54 5.56 6.55
C THR A 131 -2.61 6.14 5.49
N SER A 132 -2.96 7.30 4.92
CA SER A 132 -2.07 8.04 4.01
C SER A 132 -0.74 8.41 4.68
N ILE A 133 -0.73 8.65 5.99
CA ILE A 133 0.50 8.90 6.77
C ILE A 133 1.40 7.66 6.79
N ALA A 134 0.83 6.45 6.91
CA ALA A 134 1.61 5.22 6.84
C ALA A 134 2.30 5.07 5.48
N TRP A 135 1.59 5.30 4.38
CA TRP A 135 2.15 5.31 3.04
C TRP A 135 3.29 6.32 2.89
N GLN A 136 3.10 7.55 3.39
CA GLN A 136 4.11 8.61 3.34
C GLN A 136 5.36 8.28 4.16
N ARG A 137 5.19 7.78 5.38
CA ARG A 137 6.33 7.42 6.26
C ARG A 137 7.19 6.34 5.63
N VAL A 138 6.55 5.28 5.14
CA VAL A 138 7.26 4.16 4.49
C VAL A 138 7.94 4.62 3.20
N ALA A 139 7.30 5.48 2.40
CA ALA A 139 7.89 6.01 1.17
C ALA A 139 9.20 6.78 1.39
N ARG A 140 9.37 7.42 2.55
CA ARG A 140 10.55 8.22 2.89
C ARG A 140 11.72 7.42 3.46
N ALA A 141 11.52 6.15 3.76
CA ALA A 141 12.62 5.31 4.23
C ALA A 141 13.75 5.25 3.20
N THR A 142 14.97 5.21 3.69
CA THR A 142 16.19 5.23 2.85
C THR A 142 16.84 3.86 2.70
N THR A 143 16.33 2.84 3.42
CA THR A 143 16.81 1.47 3.29
C THR A 143 16.22 0.80 2.04
N PRO A 144 16.89 -0.22 1.46
CA PRO A 144 16.39 -0.91 0.28
C PRO A 144 14.98 -1.52 0.47
N ILE A 145 14.68 -1.98 1.68
CA ILE A 145 13.36 -2.48 2.08
C ILE A 145 12.91 -1.73 3.34
N ALA A 146 11.69 -1.21 3.35
CA ALA A 146 11.09 -0.66 4.56
C ALA A 146 9.70 -1.27 4.78
N VAL A 147 9.43 -1.70 6.01
CA VAL A 147 8.19 -2.38 6.40
C VAL A 147 7.47 -1.53 7.43
N ALA A 148 6.21 -1.20 7.18
CA ALA A 148 5.36 -0.57 8.20
C ALA A 148 5.23 -1.44 9.44
N THR A 149 5.21 -0.83 10.62
CA THR A 149 4.85 -1.51 11.86
C THR A 149 3.72 -0.79 12.55
N TYR A 150 2.82 -1.55 13.16
CA TYR A 150 1.67 -1.08 13.91
C TYR A 150 1.72 -1.71 15.30
N ASN A 151 1.97 -0.90 16.33
CA ASN A 151 2.20 -1.39 17.70
C ASN A 151 3.28 -2.50 17.75
N GLY A 152 4.38 -2.31 16.99
CA GLY A 152 5.49 -3.24 16.91
C GLY A 152 5.27 -4.49 16.04
N ARG A 153 4.10 -4.64 15.40
CA ARG A 153 3.80 -5.76 14.49
C ARG A 153 4.01 -5.32 13.04
N PRO A 154 4.80 -6.08 12.25
CA PRO A 154 5.02 -5.77 10.83
C PRO A 154 3.73 -5.92 10.02
N GLY A 155 3.56 -5.04 9.02
CA GLY A 155 2.42 -5.05 8.11
C GLY A 155 2.72 -4.28 6.83
N ASN A 156 1.70 -4.08 6.00
CA ASN A 156 1.79 -3.20 4.85
C ASN A 156 1.56 -1.73 5.28
N PRO A 157 2.01 -0.76 4.46
CA PRO A 157 2.69 -0.96 3.19
C PRO A 157 4.17 -1.34 3.36
N VAL A 158 4.75 -1.89 2.29
CA VAL A 158 6.16 -2.23 2.20
C VAL A 158 6.80 -1.44 1.07
N ARG A 159 7.90 -0.73 1.33
CA ARG A 159 8.71 -0.07 0.31
C ARG A 159 9.79 -1.03 -0.18
N LEU A 160 9.95 -1.10 -1.49
CA LEU A 160 11.00 -1.85 -2.18
C LEU A 160 11.73 -0.89 -3.12
N GLU A 161 13.01 -0.71 -2.91
CA GLU A 161 13.88 0.02 -3.83
C GLU A 161 14.18 -0.81 -5.07
N GLN A 162 14.48 -0.16 -6.18
CA GLN A 162 14.77 -0.80 -7.47
C GLN A 162 15.87 -1.88 -7.38
N SER A 163 16.86 -1.69 -6.52
CA SER A 163 17.97 -2.64 -6.32
C SER A 163 17.53 -4.03 -5.84
N VAL A 164 16.39 -4.12 -5.17
CA VAL A 164 15.86 -5.40 -4.64
C VAL A 164 14.81 -6.05 -5.53
N TRP A 165 14.29 -5.38 -6.55
CA TRP A 165 13.26 -5.93 -7.43
C TRP A 165 13.67 -7.23 -8.14
N PRO A 166 14.94 -7.40 -8.59
CA PRO A 166 15.36 -8.67 -9.19
C PRO A 166 15.37 -9.86 -8.21
N LEU A 167 15.31 -9.59 -6.91
CA LEU A 167 15.30 -10.62 -5.87
C LEU A 167 13.89 -11.09 -5.50
N LEU A 168 12.85 -10.45 -6.03
CA LEU A 168 11.46 -10.81 -5.74
C LEU A 168 11.09 -12.14 -6.38
N PRO A 169 10.31 -13.00 -5.67
CA PRO A 169 9.78 -14.22 -6.25
C PRO A 169 8.82 -13.88 -7.40
N GLN A 170 8.87 -14.69 -8.45
CA GLN A 170 8.01 -14.50 -9.63
C GLN A 170 6.68 -15.26 -9.52
N ASN A 171 6.58 -16.23 -8.60
CA ASN A 171 5.42 -17.10 -8.40
C ASN A 171 5.18 -17.37 -6.93
N GLY A 172 3.95 -17.79 -6.59
CA GLY A 172 3.54 -18.18 -5.24
C GLY A 172 2.94 -17.04 -4.41
N ASP A 173 2.59 -17.36 -3.17
CA ASP A 173 1.81 -16.48 -2.30
C ASP A 173 2.65 -15.68 -1.29
N SER A 174 3.94 -15.93 -1.20
CA SER A 174 4.80 -15.28 -0.20
C SER A 174 5.04 -13.79 -0.49
N GLY A 175 4.85 -13.37 -1.74
CA GLY A 175 5.08 -11.98 -2.13
C GLY A 175 6.48 -11.51 -1.76
N ALA A 176 6.61 -10.37 -1.07
CA ALA A 176 7.88 -9.86 -0.57
C ALA A 176 8.32 -10.49 0.76
N ARG A 177 7.48 -11.29 1.43
CA ARG A 177 7.76 -11.84 2.78
C ARG A 177 9.02 -12.69 2.84
N ASP A 178 9.24 -13.53 1.82
CA ASP A 178 10.44 -14.37 1.77
C ASP A 178 11.70 -13.55 1.62
N LEU A 179 11.69 -12.53 0.78
CA LEU A 179 12.82 -11.61 0.63
C LEU A 179 13.14 -10.90 1.95
N ILE A 180 12.10 -10.37 2.62
CA ILE A 180 12.23 -9.70 3.93
C ILE A 180 12.86 -10.64 4.97
N ARG A 181 12.42 -11.91 5.01
CA ARG A 181 12.93 -12.91 5.94
C ARG A 181 14.37 -13.34 5.64
N LEU A 182 14.73 -13.45 4.35
CA LEU A 182 16.04 -13.93 3.91
C LEU A 182 17.11 -12.84 3.91
N ARG A 183 16.73 -11.58 3.87
CA ARG A 183 17.65 -10.43 3.77
C ARG A 183 17.34 -9.36 4.84
N PRO A 184 17.37 -9.75 6.13
CA PRO A 184 17.01 -8.83 7.23
C PRO A 184 17.94 -7.61 7.30
N GLU A 185 19.16 -7.71 6.80
CA GLU A 185 20.14 -6.62 6.73
C GLU A 185 19.72 -5.48 5.78
N LEU A 186 18.80 -5.74 4.86
CA LEU A 186 18.25 -4.74 3.92
C LEU A 186 16.99 -4.07 4.46
N VAL A 187 16.46 -4.51 5.61
CA VAL A 187 15.13 -4.15 6.10
C VAL A 187 15.21 -3.14 7.24
N SER A 188 14.43 -2.06 7.13
CA SER A 188 14.07 -1.22 8.27
C SER A 188 12.60 -1.33 8.61
N GLN A 189 12.28 -1.10 9.88
CA GLN A 189 10.91 -0.99 10.35
C GLN A 189 10.55 0.49 10.52
N VAL A 190 9.31 0.84 10.09
CA VAL A 190 8.80 2.20 10.14
C VAL A 190 7.52 2.19 10.96
N ASP A 191 7.53 2.83 12.14
CA ASP A 191 6.34 2.93 12.97
C ASP A 191 5.28 3.82 12.32
N CYS A 192 4.06 3.28 12.20
CA CYS A 192 2.98 3.89 11.45
C CYS A 192 1.69 3.98 12.27
N PRO A 193 0.91 5.05 12.08
CA PRO A 193 -0.43 5.13 12.65
C PRO A 193 -1.44 4.33 11.81
N GLY A 194 -2.51 3.88 12.43
CA GLY A 194 -3.58 3.10 11.79
C GLY A 194 -3.45 1.61 12.06
N SER A 195 -3.88 0.81 11.12
CA SER A 195 -3.88 -0.66 11.25
C SER A 195 -3.68 -1.32 9.87
N ALA A 196 -2.92 -2.41 9.84
CA ALA A 196 -2.81 -3.27 8.67
C ALA A 196 -3.75 -4.50 8.78
N ALA A 197 -4.88 -4.35 9.47
CA ALA A 197 -5.89 -5.41 9.52
C ALA A 197 -6.52 -5.59 8.14
N ASP A 198 -6.54 -6.86 7.69
CA ASP A 198 -7.27 -7.26 6.48
C ASP A 198 -8.75 -7.39 6.81
N ILE A 199 -9.61 -7.06 5.85
CA ILE A 199 -11.02 -7.44 5.89
C ILE A 199 -11.19 -8.67 5.00
N ASP A 200 -11.22 -9.86 5.60
CA ASP A 200 -11.30 -11.13 4.91
C ASP A 200 -12.67 -11.81 5.04
N THR A 201 -13.41 -11.48 6.08
CA THR A 201 -14.73 -12.07 6.41
C THR A 201 -15.76 -10.99 6.74
N GLN A 202 -17.03 -11.37 6.84
CA GLN A 202 -18.10 -10.48 7.31
C GLN A 202 -17.92 -10.12 8.80
N GLU A 203 -17.33 -11.04 9.57
CA GLU A 203 -17.02 -10.82 10.98
C GLU A 203 -15.93 -9.76 11.13
N ASP A 204 -14.91 -9.75 10.26
CA ASP A 204 -13.89 -8.69 10.25
C ASP A 204 -14.54 -7.33 9.97
N LEU A 205 -15.44 -7.27 8.98
CA LEU A 205 -16.15 -6.05 8.64
C LEU A 205 -17.00 -5.53 9.81
N ALA A 206 -17.68 -6.43 10.53
CA ALA A 206 -18.56 -6.09 11.66
C ALA A 206 -17.81 -5.49 12.86
N GLN A 207 -16.50 -5.74 13.01
CA GLN A 207 -15.69 -5.16 14.08
C GLN A 207 -15.49 -3.64 13.94
N TRP A 208 -15.81 -3.08 12.79
CA TRP A 208 -15.61 -1.66 12.47
C TRP A 208 -16.93 -0.87 12.35
N THR A 209 -18.03 -1.44 12.85
CA THR A 209 -19.38 -0.81 12.95
C THR A 209 -19.56 -0.01 14.21
#